data_28c72c9210587b360776196581a150f8
#
_entry.id   28c72c9210587b360776196581a150f8
#
_cell.length_a   1.000
_cell.length_b   1.000
_cell.length_c   1.000
_cell.angle_alpha   90.00
_cell.angle_beta   90.00
_cell.angle_gamma   90.00
#
_symmetry.space_group_name_H-M   'P 1'
#
loop_
_entity.id
_entity.type
_entity.pdbx_description
1 polymer ?
#
loop_
_entity_poly.entity_id
_entity_poly.type
_entity_poly.pdbx_seq_one_letter_code
_entity_poly.pdbx_strand_id
1 'polypeptide(L)'
;MATIDEDLLLNIQLLSQIVVNESRHPYYERVTKLAKNYRAYVTGIGLDEMMERYAPREDEESFKQRKQITQHIIPGVVGNITSVERKVPRSNGKTRVLAYEEDQKYHKANELEKILSKYWGTMTLDDWMATRWIELNDVDPNTFVVVEWDNFDPKQEKPAPYPYESSSHDAVMFEYINNILQYLVDMKVFPTVDIDGNEVEAQKYTMYLMNQTIQAVQIFDKNIQASIKEDGELVDIDGTYYFRRNEKVYFQVKIMKPHKLGYVPAFRAGYKRDEATNGETFVSPYHDAVPYLQKTIKANSEMDLTMALHAFPQKIITARKCVDPDCYGGYIRKEGSISVCKTCEGKGFDVHSSAQDIIFAPIPENPDEQLALDNMVRYITPEVALVEFQRTYLEYLTNECMQAVFNSDVFTKEEVATTATEKRIDLDNVYDTLYPLSVKFARVWEFQVKTISRITKTDKGLTARMTFSKDFKFKSKDDYIADRRAAKEAGVPDAILRNIDDEIMKIDTAENPEEFAIYRTIQSFDPFSGKSQEEIITAMASNTVPFEIKVLYDNMGWIFDEIFMEHPDFFMWDRRKQNKTVDDKVKELTEQLKKDNTTSPPDLG
;
A
#
# COMPACT_ATOMS: atom_id res chain seq x y z
N MET A 1 -17.61 -45.01 -12.90
CA MET A 1 -17.79 -44.00 -11.82
C MET A 1 -16.49 -43.91 -11.06
N ALA A 2 -15.81 -42.79 -11.11
CA ALA A 2 -14.66 -42.58 -10.23
C ALA A 2 -15.22 -42.48 -8.82
N THR A 3 -14.78 -43.33 -7.91
CA THR A 3 -15.08 -43.21 -6.48
C THR A 3 -14.56 -41.85 -6.01
N ILE A 4 -15.46 -40.97 -5.61
CA ILE A 4 -15.10 -39.70 -5.01
C ILE A 4 -14.37 -40.02 -3.70
N ASP A 5 -13.24 -39.38 -3.49
CA ASP A 5 -12.45 -39.50 -2.29
C ASP A 5 -13.33 -39.11 -1.08
N GLU A 6 -13.30 -39.89 0.00
CA GLU A 6 -14.12 -39.63 1.21
C GLU A 6 -13.83 -38.24 1.75
N ASP A 7 -12.58 -37.78 1.71
CA ASP A 7 -12.17 -36.43 2.13
C ASP A 7 -12.84 -35.33 1.29
N LEU A 8 -13.02 -35.55 0.00
CA LEU A 8 -13.70 -34.61 -0.89
C LEU A 8 -15.18 -34.49 -0.53
N LEU A 9 -15.86 -35.61 -0.25
CA LEU A 9 -17.26 -35.58 0.15
C LEU A 9 -17.45 -34.83 1.48
N LEU A 10 -16.57 -35.05 2.45
CA LEU A 10 -16.60 -34.32 3.73
C LEU A 10 -16.43 -32.81 3.50
N ASN A 11 -15.54 -32.39 2.63
CA ASN A 11 -15.34 -30.97 2.30
C ASN A 11 -16.57 -30.36 1.59
N ILE A 12 -17.26 -31.12 0.72
CA ILE A 12 -18.51 -30.69 0.09
C ILE A 12 -19.61 -30.54 1.15
N GLN A 13 -19.71 -31.47 2.08
CA GLN A 13 -20.65 -31.40 3.21
C GLN A 13 -20.36 -30.18 4.10
N LEU A 14 -19.10 -29.91 4.43
CA LEU A 14 -18.69 -28.75 5.20
C LEU A 14 -19.08 -27.46 4.47
N LEU A 15 -18.80 -27.34 3.17
CA LEU A 15 -19.19 -26.17 2.37
C LEU A 15 -20.71 -26.00 2.37
N SER A 16 -21.49 -27.09 2.15
CA SER A 16 -22.95 -27.01 2.17
C SER A 16 -23.49 -26.52 3.53
N GLN A 17 -22.95 -27.01 4.64
CA GLN A 17 -23.31 -26.55 5.99
C GLN A 17 -23.00 -25.07 6.21
N ILE A 18 -21.82 -24.60 5.78
CA ILE A 18 -21.43 -23.17 5.86
C ILE A 18 -22.43 -22.31 5.09
N VAL A 19 -22.80 -22.72 3.88
CA VAL A 19 -23.73 -21.98 3.00
C VAL A 19 -25.15 -21.98 3.55
N VAL A 20 -25.64 -23.14 4.02
CA VAL A 20 -27.00 -23.30 4.54
C VAL A 20 -27.21 -22.52 5.82
N ASN A 21 -26.24 -22.59 6.73
CA ASN A 21 -26.29 -21.90 8.03
C ASN A 21 -25.83 -20.43 7.92
N GLU A 22 -25.44 -19.96 6.75
CA GLU A 22 -24.83 -18.64 6.56
C GLU A 22 -23.69 -18.37 7.55
N SER A 23 -22.91 -19.40 7.86
CA SER A 23 -21.87 -19.35 8.88
C SER A 23 -20.81 -18.31 8.55
N ARG A 24 -20.38 -17.62 9.60
CA ARG A 24 -19.31 -16.63 9.54
C ARG A 24 -18.24 -16.97 10.58
N HIS A 25 -16.99 -16.61 10.32
CA HIS A 25 -15.95 -16.79 11.33
C HIS A 25 -16.22 -15.88 12.55
N PRO A 26 -15.76 -16.23 13.75
CA PRO A 26 -16.16 -15.55 15.02
C PRO A 26 -15.90 -14.04 15.04
N TYR A 27 -14.88 -13.58 14.30
CA TYR A 27 -14.49 -12.16 14.28
C TYR A 27 -14.98 -11.40 13.03
N TYR A 28 -15.90 -11.98 12.26
CA TYR A 28 -16.37 -11.42 10.99
C TYR A 28 -16.86 -9.96 11.13
N GLU A 29 -17.76 -9.70 12.08
CA GLU A 29 -18.31 -8.36 12.29
C GLU A 29 -17.22 -7.35 12.71
N ARG A 30 -16.26 -7.79 13.53
CA ARG A 30 -15.17 -6.94 13.98
C ARG A 30 -14.28 -6.54 12.79
N VAL A 31 -13.81 -7.51 12.01
CA VAL A 31 -12.86 -7.24 10.92
C VAL A 31 -13.50 -6.43 9.80
N THR A 32 -14.76 -6.69 9.47
CA THR A 32 -15.51 -5.93 8.45
C THR A 32 -15.77 -4.48 8.89
N LYS A 33 -16.12 -4.28 10.17
CA LYS A 33 -16.27 -2.93 10.74
C LYS A 33 -14.95 -2.17 10.73
N LEU A 34 -13.85 -2.80 11.13
CA LEU A 34 -12.52 -2.18 11.09
C LEU A 34 -12.11 -1.81 9.65
N ALA A 35 -12.31 -2.72 8.69
CA ALA A 35 -12.01 -2.46 7.28
C ALA A 35 -12.84 -1.28 6.72
N LYS A 36 -14.14 -1.20 7.06
CA LYS A 36 -14.98 -0.04 6.69
C LYS A 36 -14.39 1.27 7.24
N ASN A 37 -13.99 1.29 8.52
CA ASN A 37 -13.42 2.46 9.16
C ASN A 37 -12.06 2.85 8.55
N TYR A 38 -11.15 1.89 8.36
CA TYR A 38 -9.85 2.16 7.75
C TYR A 38 -9.98 2.70 6.32
N ARG A 39 -10.91 2.13 5.53
CA ARG A 39 -11.21 2.66 4.20
C ARG A 39 -11.68 4.10 4.26
N ALA A 40 -12.52 4.46 5.22
CA ALA A 40 -12.97 5.83 5.40
C ALA A 40 -11.82 6.77 5.76
N TYR A 41 -10.89 6.36 6.63
CA TYR A 41 -9.72 7.15 6.99
C TYR A 41 -8.76 7.36 5.79
N VAL A 42 -8.58 6.34 4.95
CA VAL A 42 -7.71 6.45 3.76
C VAL A 42 -8.34 7.27 2.63
N THR A 43 -9.64 7.06 2.37
CA THR A 43 -10.32 7.65 1.19
C THR A 43 -11.08 8.94 1.49
N GLY A 44 -11.41 9.20 2.75
CA GLY A 44 -12.31 10.27 3.17
C GLY A 44 -13.79 9.94 3.01
N ILE A 45 -14.14 8.88 2.29
CA ILE A 45 -15.53 8.50 2.02
C ILE A 45 -16.14 7.86 3.28
N GLY A 46 -17.24 8.42 3.75
CA GLY A 46 -17.97 7.94 4.94
C GLY A 46 -17.46 8.51 6.27
N LEU A 47 -16.52 9.46 6.27
CA LEU A 47 -16.09 10.15 7.50
C LEU A 47 -17.22 10.95 8.14
N ASP A 48 -18.14 11.48 7.36
CA ASP A 48 -19.34 12.18 7.86
C ASP A 48 -20.21 11.26 8.73
N GLU A 49 -20.21 9.96 8.48
CA GLU A 49 -20.95 8.98 9.30
C GLU A 49 -20.31 8.79 10.68
N MET A 50 -19.03 9.12 10.82
CA MET A 50 -18.28 9.03 12.08
C MET A 50 -18.40 10.29 12.93
N MET A 51 -18.97 11.38 12.40
CA MET A 51 -19.22 12.60 13.15
C MET A 51 -20.38 12.40 14.13
N GLU A 52 -20.19 12.88 15.36
CA GLU A 52 -21.19 12.81 16.41
C GLU A 52 -21.82 14.16 16.68
N ARG A 53 -23.13 14.17 16.97
CA ARG A 53 -23.88 15.36 17.35
C ARG A 53 -23.62 15.70 18.83
N TYR A 54 -23.46 16.97 19.14
CA TYR A 54 -23.33 17.46 20.52
C TYR A 54 -24.69 17.62 21.20
N ALA A 55 -25.40 16.50 21.40
CA ALA A 55 -26.66 16.53 22.13
C ALA A 55 -26.45 16.86 23.63
N PRO A 56 -27.30 17.71 24.24
CA PRO A 56 -28.48 18.38 23.67
C PRO A 56 -28.20 19.76 23.07
N ARG A 57 -26.96 20.22 23.00
CA ARG A 57 -26.60 21.60 22.62
C ARG A 57 -26.72 21.87 21.11
N GLU A 58 -26.63 20.83 20.29
CA GLU A 58 -26.70 20.92 18.84
C GLU A 58 -27.99 20.21 18.36
N ASP A 59 -28.84 20.92 17.64
CA ASP A 59 -30.02 20.34 16.99
C ASP A 59 -29.62 19.59 15.70
N GLU A 60 -30.56 18.86 15.09
CA GLU A 60 -30.31 18.05 13.90
C GLU A 60 -29.97 18.89 12.66
N GLU A 61 -30.58 20.07 12.52
CA GLU A 61 -30.33 20.96 11.38
C GLU A 61 -28.92 21.57 11.47
N SER A 62 -28.53 22.06 12.64
CA SER A 62 -27.17 22.56 12.91
C SER A 62 -26.11 21.48 12.68
N PHE A 63 -26.40 20.24 13.10
CA PHE A 63 -25.50 19.10 12.85
C PHE A 63 -25.36 18.79 11.38
N LYS A 64 -26.45 18.81 10.62
CA LYS A 64 -26.44 18.62 9.17
C LYS A 64 -25.63 19.72 8.46
N GLN A 65 -25.80 20.98 8.88
CA GLN A 65 -25.00 22.10 8.37
C GLN A 65 -23.51 21.92 8.68
N ARG A 66 -23.17 21.52 9.90
CA ARG A 66 -21.77 21.25 10.28
C ARG A 66 -21.15 20.15 9.43
N LYS A 67 -21.88 19.05 9.15
CA LYS A 67 -21.43 18.01 8.23
C LYS A 67 -21.17 18.53 6.82
N GLN A 68 -22.03 19.42 6.29
CA GLN A 68 -21.88 19.95 4.93
C GLN A 68 -20.68 20.87 4.74
N ILE A 69 -20.28 21.60 5.79
CA ILE A 69 -19.15 22.54 5.72
C ILE A 69 -17.80 21.89 6.06
N THR A 70 -17.82 20.75 6.76
CA THR A 70 -16.60 20.08 7.20
C THR A 70 -15.81 19.52 6.02
N GLN A 71 -14.53 19.88 5.94
CA GLN A 71 -13.56 19.32 5.00
C GLN A 71 -12.58 18.44 5.75
N HIS A 72 -12.67 17.13 5.55
CA HIS A 72 -11.86 16.18 6.30
C HIS A 72 -10.39 16.19 5.86
N ILE A 73 -9.47 16.47 6.80
CA ILE A 73 -8.02 16.42 6.60
C ILE A 73 -7.44 15.01 6.84
N ILE A 74 -8.24 14.09 7.34
CA ILE A 74 -7.83 12.73 7.76
C ILE A 74 -7.07 11.96 6.67
N PRO A 75 -7.51 11.93 5.39
CA PRO A 75 -6.78 11.22 4.34
C PRO A 75 -5.34 11.73 4.17
N GLY A 76 -5.11 13.02 4.34
CA GLY A 76 -3.77 13.60 4.31
C GLY A 76 -2.91 13.13 5.49
N VAL A 77 -3.48 13.09 6.70
CA VAL A 77 -2.79 12.60 7.90
C VAL A 77 -2.40 11.12 7.74
N VAL A 78 -3.35 10.28 7.34
CA VAL A 78 -3.10 8.85 7.09
C VAL A 78 -2.13 8.66 5.93
N GLY A 79 -2.23 9.47 4.87
CA GLY A 79 -1.30 9.46 3.75
C GLY A 79 0.15 9.73 4.16
N ASN A 80 0.37 10.65 5.11
CA ASN A 80 1.70 10.90 5.67
C ASN A 80 2.25 9.66 6.40
N ILE A 81 1.44 8.99 7.22
CA ILE A 81 1.83 7.76 7.92
C ILE A 81 2.18 6.66 6.92
N THR A 82 1.27 6.34 6.00
CA THR A 82 1.44 5.23 5.05
C THR A 82 2.55 5.50 4.04
N SER A 83 2.91 6.77 3.78
CA SER A 83 4.03 7.13 2.92
C SER A 83 5.37 6.62 3.44
N VAL A 84 5.53 6.52 4.76
CA VAL A 84 6.74 5.98 5.39
C VAL A 84 6.85 4.47 5.16
N GLU A 85 5.74 3.75 5.29
CA GLU A 85 5.68 2.29 5.06
C GLU A 85 5.97 1.92 3.60
N ARG A 86 5.48 2.72 2.65
CA ARG A 86 5.71 2.55 1.20
C ARG A 86 7.17 2.69 0.78
N LYS A 87 8.03 3.17 1.67
CA LYS A 87 9.48 3.22 1.42
C LYS A 87 10.15 1.86 1.68
N VAL A 88 9.59 1.00 2.54
CA VAL A 88 10.19 -0.30 2.91
C VAL A 88 10.55 -1.18 1.70
N PRO A 89 9.66 -1.41 0.71
CA PRO A 89 10.00 -2.22 -0.48
C PRO A 89 11.13 -1.66 -1.34
N ARG A 90 11.38 -0.35 -1.21
CA ARG A 90 12.40 0.39 -1.97
C ARG A 90 13.69 0.60 -1.18
N SER A 91 13.80 0.01 0.02
CA SER A 91 14.99 0.18 0.85
C SER A 91 16.22 -0.45 0.19
N ASN A 92 17.36 0.22 0.31
CA ASN A 92 18.62 -0.20 -0.30
C ASN A 92 19.17 -1.52 0.30
N GLY A 93 18.73 -1.89 1.50
CA GLY A 93 19.10 -3.14 2.17
C GLY A 93 18.27 -4.37 1.76
N LYS A 94 17.43 -4.27 0.72
CA LYS A 94 16.67 -5.41 0.20
C LYS A 94 17.54 -6.31 -0.66
N THR A 95 17.65 -7.59 -0.29
CA THR A 95 18.28 -8.63 -1.11
C THR A 95 17.21 -9.58 -1.62
N ARG A 96 17.17 -9.81 -2.92
CA ARG A 96 16.26 -10.72 -3.60
C ARG A 96 17.07 -11.79 -4.33
N VAL A 97 16.84 -13.04 -4.00
CA VAL A 97 17.50 -14.19 -4.62
C VAL A 97 16.46 -15.09 -5.27
N LEU A 98 16.64 -15.35 -6.55
CA LEU A 98 15.90 -16.32 -7.33
C LEU A 98 16.90 -17.18 -8.07
N ALA A 99 17.11 -18.42 -7.61
CA ALA A 99 18.14 -19.31 -8.13
C ALA A 99 17.66 -20.76 -8.20
N TYR A 100 18.24 -21.54 -9.11
CA TYR A 100 17.98 -22.96 -9.26
C TYR A 100 19.29 -23.74 -9.11
N GLU A 101 19.24 -24.89 -8.43
CA GLU A 101 20.43 -25.73 -8.13
C GLU A 101 21.16 -26.21 -9.39
N GLU A 102 20.43 -26.47 -10.49
CA GLU A 102 20.97 -27.02 -11.74
C GLU A 102 20.71 -26.11 -12.96
N ASP A 103 20.57 -24.82 -12.76
CA ASP A 103 20.29 -23.89 -13.86
C ASP A 103 21.59 -23.32 -14.45
N GLN A 104 22.30 -24.13 -15.24
CA GLN A 104 23.58 -23.75 -15.84
C GLN A 104 23.50 -22.57 -16.83
N LYS A 105 22.30 -22.16 -17.26
CA LYS A 105 22.09 -21.09 -18.23
C LYS A 105 21.02 -20.10 -17.83
N TYR A 106 20.63 -20.06 -16.56
CA TYR A 106 19.55 -19.21 -16.01
C TYR A 106 18.21 -19.30 -16.77
N HIS A 107 17.99 -20.33 -17.58
CA HIS A 107 16.77 -20.46 -18.38
C HIS A 107 15.52 -20.60 -17.50
N LYS A 108 15.61 -21.38 -16.42
CA LYS A 108 14.49 -21.59 -15.49
C LYS A 108 14.20 -20.32 -14.68
N ALA A 109 15.24 -19.62 -14.22
CA ALA A 109 15.11 -18.37 -13.50
C ALA A 109 14.46 -17.30 -14.40
N ASN A 110 14.95 -17.14 -15.63
CA ASN A 110 14.39 -16.20 -16.61
C ASN A 110 12.95 -16.57 -17.02
N GLU A 111 12.61 -17.85 -17.09
CA GLU A 111 11.26 -18.30 -17.38
C GLU A 111 10.30 -17.91 -16.25
N LEU A 112 10.71 -18.13 -15.00
CA LEU A 112 9.92 -17.73 -13.84
C LEU A 112 9.81 -16.20 -13.77
N GLU A 113 10.90 -15.45 -14.00
CA GLU A 113 10.88 -13.98 -14.04
C GLU A 113 9.89 -13.44 -15.10
N LYS A 114 9.81 -14.06 -16.28
CA LYS A 114 8.81 -13.69 -17.30
C LYS A 114 7.37 -13.91 -16.83
N ILE A 115 7.13 -14.91 -15.97
CA ILE A 115 5.82 -15.13 -15.37
C ILE A 115 5.56 -14.05 -14.31
N LEU A 116 6.53 -13.79 -13.43
CA LEU A 116 6.43 -12.78 -12.37
C LEU A 116 6.28 -11.36 -12.91
N SER A 117 6.84 -11.07 -14.11
CA SER A 117 6.74 -9.75 -14.75
C SER A 117 5.34 -9.41 -15.27
N LYS A 118 4.42 -10.38 -15.32
CA LYS A 118 3.02 -10.21 -15.77
C LYS A 118 2.02 -10.67 -14.73
N TYR A 119 2.39 -10.58 -13.45
CA TYR A 119 1.60 -11.15 -12.36
C TYR A 119 0.22 -10.48 -12.20
N TRP A 120 0.12 -9.18 -12.45
CA TRP A 120 -1.15 -8.46 -12.45
C TRP A 120 -1.24 -7.51 -13.64
N GLY A 121 -1.70 -8.03 -14.76
CA GLY A 121 -1.76 -7.29 -16.02
C GLY A 121 -0.37 -6.90 -16.51
N THR A 122 -0.03 -5.61 -16.41
CA THR A 122 1.30 -5.06 -16.75
C THR A 122 2.23 -4.94 -15.55
N MET A 123 1.76 -5.20 -14.34
CA MET A 123 2.55 -5.09 -13.12
C MET A 123 3.33 -6.36 -12.82
N THR A 124 4.57 -6.20 -12.40
CA THR A 124 5.38 -7.28 -11.85
C THR A 124 4.87 -7.69 -10.46
N LEU A 125 5.25 -8.88 -9.99
CA LEU A 125 4.97 -9.29 -8.61
C LEU A 125 5.57 -8.28 -7.60
N ASP A 126 6.79 -7.81 -7.84
CA ASP A 126 7.47 -6.87 -6.95
C ASP A 126 6.72 -5.51 -6.89
N ASP A 127 6.25 -5.00 -8.02
CA ASP A 127 5.47 -3.75 -8.08
C ASP A 127 4.10 -3.92 -7.42
N TRP A 128 3.42 -5.04 -7.66
CA TRP A 128 2.16 -5.35 -7.00
C TRP A 128 2.33 -5.42 -5.47
N MET A 129 3.40 -6.07 -5.01
CA MET A 129 3.74 -6.13 -3.58
C MET A 129 4.03 -4.74 -3.00
N ALA A 130 4.82 -3.93 -3.71
CA ALA A 130 5.23 -2.60 -3.26
C ALA A 130 4.10 -1.56 -3.27
N THR A 131 3.03 -1.81 -4.01
CA THR A 131 1.89 -0.91 -4.14
C THR A 131 0.64 -1.52 -3.51
N ARG A 132 0.03 -2.48 -4.18
CA ARG A 132 -1.29 -3.01 -3.81
C ARG A 132 -1.30 -3.79 -2.51
N TRP A 133 -0.31 -4.66 -2.25
CA TRP A 133 -0.27 -5.42 -1.00
C TRP A 133 -0.11 -4.50 0.22
N ILE A 134 0.72 -3.45 0.14
CA ILE A 134 0.85 -2.46 1.22
C ILE A 134 -0.48 -1.73 1.43
N GLU A 135 -1.15 -1.33 0.36
CA GLU A 135 -2.45 -0.67 0.43
C GLU A 135 -3.51 -1.56 1.12
N LEU A 136 -3.48 -2.88 0.89
CA LEU A 136 -4.35 -3.81 1.59
C LEU A 136 -4.09 -3.83 3.11
N ASN A 137 -2.83 -3.71 3.55
CA ASN A 137 -2.52 -3.58 4.98
C ASN A 137 -3.13 -2.32 5.60
N ASP A 138 -3.15 -1.22 4.85
CA ASP A 138 -3.71 0.04 5.32
C ASP A 138 -5.24 -0.03 5.45
N VAL A 139 -5.91 -0.61 4.44
CA VAL A 139 -7.37 -0.53 4.28
C VAL A 139 -8.11 -1.74 4.85
N ASP A 140 -7.59 -2.94 4.64
CA ASP A 140 -8.20 -4.19 5.08
C ASP A 140 -7.14 -5.28 5.31
N PRO A 141 -6.45 -5.25 6.46
CA PRO A 141 -5.37 -6.19 6.76
C PRO A 141 -5.83 -7.65 6.88
N ASN A 142 -7.13 -7.90 6.97
CA ASN A 142 -7.70 -9.25 7.02
C ASN A 142 -8.06 -9.79 5.64
N THR A 143 -7.86 -9.04 4.56
CA THR A 143 -7.98 -9.54 3.19
C THR A 143 -7.09 -10.76 2.99
N PHE A 144 -7.66 -11.82 2.45
CA PHE A 144 -6.90 -12.95 1.94
C PHE A 144 -6.49 -12.67 0.50
N VAL A 145 -5.22 -12.83 0.22
CA VAL A 145 -4.72 -12.85 -1.15
C VAL A 145 -4.51 -14.30 -1.55
N VAL A 146 -5.25 -14.74 -2.53
CA VAL A 146 -5.17 -16.09 -3.11
C VAL A 146 -4.35 -16.02 -4.38
N VAL A 147 -3.38 -16.90 -4.54
CA VAL A 147 -2.70 -17.07 -5.82
C VAL A 147 -3.59 -17.95 -6.69
N GLU A 148 -4.37 -17.30 -7.55
CA GLU A 148 -5.25 -17.95 -8.53
C GLU A 148 -4.55 -18.12 -9.87
N TRP A 149 -5.12 -18.95 -10.75
CA TRP A 149 -4.64 -19.15 -12.12
C TRP A 149 -5.77 -19.48 -13.07
N ASP A 150 -5.67 -18.99 -14.29
CA ASP A 150 -6.61 -19.32 -15.33
C ASP A 150 -6.27 -20.68 -15.97
N ASN A 151 -7.25 -21.57 -15.94
CA ASN A 151 -7.19 -22.82 -16.69
C ASN A 151 -7.68 -22.66 -18.14
N PHE A 152 -7.92 -21.44 -18.60
CA PHE A 152 -8.91 -21.19 -19.65
C PHE A 152 -8.34 -21.05 -21.06
N ASP A 153 -7.04 -20.94 -21.26
CA ASP A 153 -6.52 -20.93 -22.62
C ASP A 153 -5.98 -22.32 -23.01
N PRO A 154 -6.72 -23.09 -23.82
CA PRO A 154 -6.24 -24.38 -24.31
C PRO A 154 -5.00 -24.25 -25.21
N LYS A 155 -4.61 -23.02 -25.61
CA LYS A 155 -3.42 -22.73 -26.38
C LYS A 155 -2.24 -22.28 -25.52
N GLN A 156 -2.45 -21.98 -24.25
CA GLN A 156 -1.36 -21.69 -23.32
C GLN A 156 -0.85 -23.01 -22.72
N GLU A 157 0.41 -23.30 -22.95
CA GLU A 157 1.07 -24.49 -22.38
C GLU A 157 1.20 -24.41 -20.84
N LYS A 158 1.12 -23.20 -20.26
CA LYS A 158 1.25 -22.94 -18.82
C LYS A 158 0.16 -22.01 -18.30
N PRO A 159 -0.39 -22.32 -17.10
CA PRO A 159 -1.36 -21.43 -16.47
C PRO A 159 -0.73 -20.08 -16.13
N ALA A 160 -1.49 -18.99 -16.28
CA ALA A 160 -1.09 -17.66 -15.86
C ALA A 160 -1.60 -17.40 -14.42
N PRO A 161 -0.72 -17.36 -13.42
CA PRO A 161 -1.10 -17.04 -12.05
C PRO A 161 -1.33 -15.55 -11.87
N TYR A 162 -2.33 -15.20 -11.04
CA TYR A 162 -2.66 -13.82 -10.69
C TYR A 162 -3.12 -13.72 -9.23
N PRO A 163 -3.02 -12.52 -8.58
CA PRO A 163 -3.50 -12.32 -7.23
C PRO A 163 -5.03 -12.11 -7.26
N TYR A 164 -5.75 -12.92 -6.49
CA TYR A 164 -7.17 -12.71 -6.23
C TYR A 164 -7.36 -12.22 -4.79
N GLU A 165 -8.05 -11.09 -4.61
CA GLU A 165 -8.28 -10.47 -3.33
C GLU A 165 -9.67 -10.85 -2.78
N SER A 166 -9.69 -11.63 -1.71
CA SER A 166 -10.87 -11.93 -0.91
C SER A 166 -10.88 -11.00 0.30
N SER A 167 -11.68 -9.93 0.23
CA SER A 167 -11.77 -8.94 1.30
C SER A 167 -12.28 -9.56 2.62
N SER A 168 -12.12 -8.87 3.74
CA SER A 168 -12.68 -9.33 5.02
C SER A 168 -14.21 -9.51 4.98
N HIS A 169 -14.90 -8.81 4.08
CA HIS A 169 -16.32 -8.98 3.83
C HIS A 169 -16.64 -10.25 3.02
N ASP A 170 -15.78 -10.61 2.08
CA ASP A 170 -15.96 -11.75 1.18
C ASP A 170 -15.46 -13.06 1.81
N ALA A 171 -14.38 -13.01 2.60
CA ALA A 171 -13.82 -14.15 3.33
C ALA A 171 -14.73 -14.52 4.51
N VAL A 172 -15.79 -15.28 4.22
CA VAL A 172 -16.86 -15.53 5.19
C VAL A 172 -16.48 -16.54 6.27
N MET A 173 -15.66 -17.54 5.90
CA MET A 173 -15.23 -18.58 6.84
C MET A 173 -13.81 -19.04 6.50
N PHE A 174 -13.01 -19.32 7.53
CA PHE A 174 -11.68 -19.89 7.39
C PHE A 174 -11.28 -20.57 8.71
N GLU A 175 -10.33 -21.47 8.63
CA GLU A 175 -9.81 -22.17 9.81
C GLU A 175 -8.30 -22.28 9.77
N TYR A 176 -7.65 -21.99 10.90
CA TYR A 176 -6.25 -22.22 11.13
C TYR A 176 -6.04 -23.31 12.20
N ILE A 177 -5.25 -24.33 11.88
CA ILE A 177 -4.77 -25.32 12.85
C ILE A 177 -3.24 -25.19 12.90
N ASN A 178 -2.70 -24.95 14.09
CA ASN A 178 -1.25 -24.74 14.29
C ASN A 178 -0.64 -23.68 13.35
N ASN A 179 -1.32 -22.57 13.15
CA ASN A 179 -0.96 -21.49 12.22
C ASN A 179 -0.93 -21.89 10.73
N ILE A 180 -1.46 -23.05 10.36
CA ILE A 180 -1.62 -23.50 8.96
C ILE A 180 -3.07 -23.33 8.56
N LEU A 181 -3.32 -22.58 7.49
CA LEU A 181 -4.65 -22.41 6.93
C LEU A 181 -5.15 -23.74 6.35
N GLN A 182 -6.26 -24.25 6.87
CA GLN A 182 -6.87 -25.52 6.45
C GLN A 182 -7.81 -25.31 5.28
N TYR A 183 -8.64 -24.27 5.38
CA TYR A 183 -9.53 -23.85 4.30
C TYR A 183 -9.85 -22.36 4.41
N LEU A 184 -10.27 -21.79 3.28
CA LEU A 184 -10.82 -20.44 3.14
C LEU A 184 -12.10 -20.55 2.30
N VAL A 185 -13.21 -19.97 2.78
CA VAL A 185 -14.46 -19.84 2.02
C VAL A 185 -14.68 -18.37 1.69
N ASP A 186 -14.65 -18.06 0.42
CA ASP A 186 -14.92 -16.76 -0.17
C ASP A 186 -16.34 -16.72 -0.74
N MET A 187 -17.10 -15.66 -0.51
CA MET A 187 -18.45 -15.46 -1.03
C MET A 187 -18.50 -14.21 -1.91
N LYS A 188 -18.94 -14.38 -3.14
CA LYS A 188 -19.16 -13.28 -4.08
C LYS A 188 -20.58 -13.26 -4.60
N VAL A 189 -21.09 -12.08 -4.81
CA VAL A 189 -22.35 -11.83 -5.51
C VAL A 189 -22.03 -11.42 -6.95
N PHE A 190 -22.72 -11.98 -7.92
CA PHE A 190 -22.54 -11.68 -9.33
C PHE A 190 -23.88 -11.58 -10.06
N PRO A 191 -23.98 -10.71 -11.07
CA PRO A 191 -25.19 -10.60 -11.86
C PRO A 191 -25.38 -11.84 -12.77
N THR A 192 -26.62 -12.32 -12.86
CA THR A 192 -27.03 -13.44 -13.71
C THR A 192 -28.47 -13.24 -14.14
N VAL A 193 -29.02 -14.20 -14.88
CA VAL A 193 -30.41 -14.18 -15.35
C VAL A 193 -31.16 -15.35 -14.71
N ASP A 194 -32.36 -15.09 -14.17
CA ASP A 194 -33.23 -16.12 -13.63
C ASP A 194 -33.96 -16.91 -14.74
N ILE A 195 -34.80 -17.85 -14.34
CA ILE A 195 -35.56 -18.72 -15.27
C ILE A 195 -36.54 -17.92 -16.14
N ASP A 196 -37.00 -16.80 -15.66
CA ASP A 196 -38.00 -15.94 -16.33
C ASP A 196 -37.34 -14.85 -17.19
N GLY A 197 -35.98 -14.82 -17.24
CA GLY A 197 -35.20 -13.87 -18.03
C GLY A 197 -34.93 -12.53 -17.34
N ASN A 198 -35.20 -12.43 -16.03
CA ASN A 198 -34.91 -11.21 -15.28
C ASN A 198 -33.47 -11.21 -14.79
N GLU A 199 -32.83 -10.03 -14.77
CA GLU A 199 -31.54 -9.84 -14.13
C GLU A 199 -31.68 -9.98 -12.62
N VAL A 200 -30.88 -10.87 -12.04
CA VAL A 200 -30.84 -11.15 -10.60
C VAL A 200 -29.40 -11.28 -10.13
N GLU A 201 -29.20 -11.06 -8.85
CA GLU A 201 -27.93 -11.33 -8.21
C GLU A 201 -27.87 -12.77 -7.70
N ALA A 202 -26.82 -13.50 -8.09
CA ALA A 202 -26.55 -14.85 -7.62
C ALA A 202 -25.32 -14.89 -6.72
N GLN A 203 -25.30 -15.83 -5.79
CA GLN A 203 -24.19 -16.06 -4.86
C GLN A 203 -23.28 -17.19 -5.37
N LYS A 204 -21.99 -16.98 -5.21
CA LYS A 204 -20.97 -18.00 -5.44
C LYS A 204 -20.07 -18.10 -4.21
N TYR A 205 -20.01 -19.27 -3.63
CA TYR A 205 -19.07 -19.59 -2.56
C TYR A 205 -17.92 -20.40 -3.15
N THR A 206 -16.68 -19.99 -2.89
CA THR A 206 -15.48 -20.69 -3.34
C THR A 206 -14.71 -21.15 -2.11
N MET A 207 -14.53 -22.46 -1.96
CA MET A 207 -13.76 -23.05 -0.87
C MET A 207 -12.40 -23.47 -1.39
N TYR A 208 -11.36 -22.78 -0.92
CA TYR A 208 -9.97 -23.09 -1.20
C TYR A 208 -9.45 -24.08 -0.16
N LEU A 209 -9.00 -25.23 -0.61
CA LEU A 209 -8.45 -26.32 0.21
C LEU A 209 -6.97 -26.53 -0.10
N MET A 210 -6.30 -27.42 0.63
CA MET A 210 -4.86 -27.69 0.46
C MET A 210 -4.50 -28.28 -0.91
N ASN A 211 -5.39 -29.05 -1.52
CA ASN A 211 -5.10 -29.79 -2.76
C ASN A 211 -6.07 -29.49 -3.90
N GLN A 212 -7.17 -28.79 -3.64
CA GLN A 212 -8.21 -28.52 -4.63
C GLN A 212 -9.07 -27.33 -4.24
N THR A 213 -9.90 -26.87 -5.16
CA THR A 213 -10.90 -25.81 -4.94
C THR A 213 -12.28 -26.35 -5.28
N ILE A 214 -13.27 -26.04 -4.45
CA ILE A 214 -14.66 -26.41 -4.62
C ILE A 214 -15.50 -25.13 -4.69
N GLN A 215 -16.49 -25.08 -5.56
CA GLN A 215 -17.39 -23.94 -5.67
C GLN A 215 -18.83 -24.39 -5.47
N ALA A 216 -19.61 -23.62 -4.72
CA ALA A 216 -21.06 -23.73 -4.67
C ALA A 216 -21.65 -22.49 -5.37
N VAL A 217 -22.27 -22.69 -6.52
CA VAL A 217 -22.80 -21.61 -7.37
C VAL A 217 -24.34 -21.67 -7.32
N GLN A 218 -24.96 -20.55 -6.99
CA GLN A 218 -26.42 -20.45 -6.99
C GLN A 218 -26.97 -20.66 -8.39
N ILE A 219 -28.03 -21.46 -8.50
CA ILE A 219 -28.67 -21.83 -9.78
C ILE A 219 -30.16 -21.57 -9.76
N PHE A 220 -30.73 -21.38 -10.94
CA PHE A 220 -32.13 -21.12 -11.20
C PHE A 220 -32.70 -22.15 -12.21
N ASP A 221 -32.73 -23.45 -11.84
CA ASP A 221 -33.25 -24.55 -12.70
C ASP A 221 -34.43 -25.27 -12.04
N LYS A 222 -35.61 -25.20 -12.66
CA LYS A 222 -36.86 -25.81 -12.16
C LYS A 222 -36.77 -27.32 -11.99
N ASN A 223 -36.05 -28.01 -12.88
CA ASN A 223 -35.93 -29.46 -12.83
C ASN A 223 -35.11 -29.93 -11.64
N ILE A 224 -34.04 -29.21 -11.33
CA ILE A 224 -33.17 -29.50 -10.20
C ILE A 224 -33.88 -29.14 -8.89
N GLN A 225 -34.60 -28.03 -8.87
CA GLN A 225 -35.38 -27.56 -7.70
C GLN A 225 -36.39 -28.60 -7.24
N ALA A 226 -37.05 -29.31 -8.18
CA ALA A 226 -38.02 -30.35 -7.86
C ALA A 226 -37.39 -31.62 -7.25
N SER A 227 -36.10 -31.84 -7.44
CA SER A 227 -35.38 -33.03 -7.00
C SER A 227 -34.85 -32.92 -5.54
N ILE A 228 -34.73 -31.68 -4.97
CA ILE A 228 -34.17 -31.47 -3.64
C ILE A 228 -35.29 -31.12 -2.66
N LYS A 229 -35.52 -32.01 -1.67
CA LYS A 229 -36.66 -31.88 -0.75
C LYS A 229 -36.31 -31.22 0.58
N GLU A 230 -35.10 -31.42 1.08
CA GLU A 230 -34.69 -30.95 2.39
C GLU A 230 -33.54 -29.96 2.30
N ASP A 231 -33.49 -29.00 3.24
CA ASP A 231 -32.41 -28.01 3.31
C ASP A 231 -31.11 -28.68 3.77
N GLY A 232 -30.03 -28.41 3.06
CA GLY A 232 -28.71 -28.99 3.36
C GLY A 232 -28.50 -30.44 2.91
N GLU A 233 -29.53 -31.13 2.40
CA GLU A 233 -29.39 -32.45 1.81
C GLU A 233 -28.57 -32.36 0.50
N LEU A 234 -27.48 -33.15 0.43
CA LEU A 234 -26.68 -33.29 -0.79
C LEU A 234 -27.31 -34.33 -1.69
N VAL A 235 -27.74 -33.92 -2.87
CA VAL A 235 -28.33 -34.79 -3.90
C VAL A 235 -27.34 -34.91 -5.05
N ASP A 236 -26.97 -36.14 -5.41
CA ASP A 236 -26.16 -36.45 -6.59
C ASP A 236 -27.07 -36.67 -7.78
N ILE A 237 -26.92 -35.85 -8.82
CA ILE A 237 -27.61 -36.01 -10.11
C ILE A 237 -26.52 -36.06 -11.18
N ASP A 238 -26.37 -37.21 -11.81
CA ASP A 238 -25.41 -37.49 -12.88
C ASP A 238 -23.95 -37.15 -12.53
N GLY A 239 -23.55 -37.37 -11.25
CA GLY A 239 -22.19 -37.08 -10.76
C GLY A 239 -21.95 -35.62 -10.37
N THR A 240 -22.99 -34.80 -10.30
CA THR A 240 -22.95 -33.43 -9.85
C THR A 240 -23.77 -33.29 -8.56
N TYR A 241 -23.16 -32.68 -7.55
CA TYR A 241 -23.83 -32.47 -6.27
C TYR A 241 -24.62 -31.16 -6.28
N TYR A 242 -25.82 -31.23 -5.68
CA TYR A 242 -26.71 -30.09 -5.50
C TYR A 242 -27.22 -30.09 -4.06
N PHE A 243 -27.53 -28.90 -3.55
CA PHE A 243 -28.20 -28.69 -2.26
C PHE A 243 -29.03 -27.41 -2.27
N ARG A 244 -29.93 -27.26 -1.32
CA ARG A 244 -30.68 -26.01 -1.13
C ARG A 244 -30.41 -25.43 0.26
N ARG A 245 -30.46 -24.10 0.36
CA ARG A 245 -30.37 -23.36 1.61
C ARG A 245 -31.74 -23.09 2.23
N ASN A 246 -32.72 -22.85 1.39
CA ASN A 246 -34.13 -22.64 1.73
C ASN A 246 -34.98 -22.99 0.51
N GLU A 247 -36.32 -22.91 0.64
CA GLU A 247 -37.26 -23.27 -0.42
C GLU A 247 -37.02 -22.58 -1.78
N LYS A 248 -36.21 -21.50 -1.85
CA LYS A 248 -36.01 -20.67 -3.04
C LYS A 248 -34.56 -20.60 -3.53
N VAL A 249 -33.59 -21.04 -2.75
CA VAL A 249 -32.15 -20.83 -3.04
C VAL A 249 -31.44 -22.18 -3.15
N TYR A 250 -30.99 -22.49 -4.35
CA TYR A 250 -30.37 -23.76 -4.71
C TYR A 250 -28.95 -23.54 -5.22
N PHE A 251 -28.06 -24.49 -4.93
CA PHE A 251 -26.65 -24.42 -5.31
C PHE A 251 -26.22 -25.69 -6.05
N GLN A 252 -25.40 -25.48 -7.07
CA GLN A 252 -24.65 -26.52 -7.76
C GLN A 252 -23.22 -26.54 -7.25
N VAL A 253 -22.71 -27.71 -6.90
CA VAL A 253 -21.30 -27.87 -6.51
C VAL A 253 -20.46 -28.18 -7.74
N LYS A 254 -19.44 -27.35 -7.97
CA LYS A 254 -18.44 -27.52 -9.02
C LYS A 254 -17.11 -27.89 -8.37
N ILE A 255 -16.54 -29.02 -8.74
CA ILE A 255 -15.24 -29.48 -8.26
C ILE A 255 -14.20 -29.09 -9.31
N MET A 256 -13.25 -28.26 -8.91
CA MET A 256 -12.15 -27.83 -9.78
C MET A 256 -11.08 -28.93 -9.86
N LYS A 257 -10.23 -28.90 -10.89
CA LYS A 257 -9.11 -29.83 -11.00
C LYS A 257 -8.19 -29.72 -9.79
N PRO A 258 -7.73 -30.84 -9.20
CA PRO A 258 -6.81 -30.82 -8.07
C PRO A 258 -5.49 -30.15 -8.44
N HIS A 259 -5.07 -29.18 -7.64
CA HIS A 259 -3.77 -28.49 -7.81
C HIS A 259 -2.62 -29.17 -7.06
N LYS A 260 -2.89 -29.99 -6.03
CA LYS A 260 -1.92 -30.81 -5.28
C LYS A 260 -0.77 -30.00 -4.64
N LEU A 261 -1.05 -28.77 -4.19
CA LEU A 261 -0.04 -27.90 -3.57
C LEU A 261 0.36 -28.39 -2.17
N GLY A 262 -0.54 -29.06 -1.44
CA GLY A 262 -0.35 -29.50 -0.07
C GLY A 262 -0.56 -28.39 0.96
N TYR A 263 -1.05 -27.22 0.54
CA TYR A 263 -1.45 -26.08 1.38
C TYR A 263 -2.45 -25.21 0.62
N VAL A 264 -3.22 -24.40 1.34
CA VAL A 264 -4.17 -23.44 0.74
C VAL A 264 -3.35 -22.32 0.08
N PRO A 265 -3.54 -22.03 -1.22
CA PRO A 265 -2.75 -21.01 -1.94
C PRO A 265 -3.15 -19.57 -1.57
N ALA A 266 -3.33 -19.29 -0.29
CA ALA A 266 -3.80 -18.03 0.22
C ALA A 266 -3.00 -17.60 1.46
N PHE A 267 -2.87 -16.29 1.65
CA PHE A 267 -2.30 -15.70 2.85
C PHE A 267 -3.05 -14.42 3.22
N ARG A 268 -3.01 -14.03 4.49
CA ARG A 268 -3.54 -12.73 4.94
C ARG A 268 -2.55 -11.61 4.69
N ALA A 269 -3.07 -10.47 4.23
CA ALA A 269 -2.28 -9.28 3.97
C ALA A 269 -1.61 -8.72 5.23
N GLY A 270 -2.32 -8.66 6.36
CA GLY A 270 -1.90 -8.00 7.58
C GLY A 270 -0.63 -8.55 8.22
N TYR A 271 0.12 -7.67 8.88
CA TYR A 271 1.29 -8.03 9.68
C TYR A 271 1.14 -7.66 11.17
N LYS A 272 0.38 -6.59 11.50
CA LYS A 272 0.11 -6.17 12.87
C LYS A 272 -1.08 -6.94 13.45
N ARG A 273 -0.84 -7.70 14.51
CA ARG A 273 -1.87 -8.54 15.14
C ARG A 273 -2.84 -7.70 15.97
N ASP A 274 -4.09 -8.12 16.02
CA ASP A 274 -5.12 -7.53 16.84
C ASP A 274 -5.15 -8.21 18.22
N GLU A 275 -4.65 -7.55 19.24
CA GLU A 275 -4.61 -8.07 20.61
C GLU A 275 -6.02 -8.34 21.18
N ALA A 276 -7.04 -7.62 20.70
CA ALA A 276 -8.42 -7.86 21.14
C ALA A 276 -9.01 -9.19 20.67
N THR A 277 -8.32 -9.87 19.74
CA THR A 277 -8.68 -11.20 19.24
C THR A 277 -7.61 -12.25 19.56
N ASN A 278 -6.81 -12.03 20.60
CA ASN A 278 -5.66 -12.87 20.96
C ASN A 278 -4.70 -13.08 19.76
N GLY A 279 -4.60 -12.08 18.89
CA GLY A 279 -3.75 -12.13 17.69
C GLY A 279 -4.27 -13.01 16.56
N GLU A 280 -5.52 -13.42 16.58
CA GLU A 280 -6.13 -14.23 15.50
C GLU A 280 -6.48 -13.40 14.27
N THR A 281 -6.71 -12.10 14.43
CA THR A 281 -6.95 -11.15 13.35
C THR A 281 -5.85 -10.09 13.26
N PHE A 282 -5.96 -9.19 12.29
CA PHE A 282 -5.00 -8.14 12.05
C PHE A 282 -5.67 -6.77 12.08
N VAL A 283 -4.90 -5.76 12.47
CA VAL A 283 -5.28 -4.35 12.41
C VAL A 283 -4.37 -3.61 11.44
N SER A 284 -4.85 -2.45 10.96
CA SER A 284 -4.03 -1.56 10.13
C SER A 284 -2.77 -1.11 10.89
N PRO A 285 -1.65 -0.89 10.20
CA PRO A 285 -0.43 -0.35 10.80
C PRO A 285 -0.66 0.87 11.67
N TYR A 286 -1.53 1.79 11.20
CA TYR A 286 -1.85 3.02 11.92
C TYR A 286 -2.99 2.88 12.94
N HIS A 287 -3.34 1.64 13.35
CA HIS A 287 -4.45 1.41 14.29
C HIS A 287 -4.30 2.20 15.61
N ASP A 288 -3.07 2.35 16.10
CA ASP A 288 -2.81 3.07 17.35
C ASP A 288 -3.08 4.58 17.23
N ALA A 289 -3.07 5.12 16.02
CA ALA A 289 -3.47 6.49 15.75
C ALA A 289 -5.00 6.70 15.70
N VAL A 290 -5.82 5.62 15.60
CA VAL A 290 -7.27 5.74 15.43
C VAL A 290 -7.95 6.63 16.48
N PRO A 291 -7.61 6.55 17.79
CA PRO A 291 -8.21 7.45 18.79
C PRO A 291 -7.90 8.94 18.53
N TYR A 292 -6.71 9.24 18.00
CA TYR A 292 -6.31 10.61 17.64
C TYR A 292 -7.01 11.04 16.34
N LEU A 293 -7.13 10.15 15.34
CA LEU A 293 -7.88 10.42 14.11
C LEU A 293 -9.34 10.76 14.39
N GLN A 294 -9.99 10.05 15.32
CA GLN A 294 -11.37 10.35 15.74
C GLN A 294 -11.47 11.72 16.41
N LYS A 295 -10.52 12.07 17.29
CA LYS A 295 -10.46 13.41 17.88
C LYS A 295 -10.19 14.48 16.82
N THR A 296 -9.39 14.18 15.81
CA THR A 296 -9.09 15.09 14.70
C THR A 296 -10.34 15.37 13.87
N ILE A 297 -11.17 14.35 13.55
CA ILE A 297 -12.46 14.56 12.86
C ILE A 297 -13.31 15.59 13.62
N LYS A 298 -13.41 15.41 14.94
CA LYS A 298 -14.17 16.29 15.81
C LYS A 298 -13.60 17.72 15.81
N ALA A 299 -12.33 17.88 16.14
CA ALA A 299 -11.67 19.19 16.23
C ALA A 299 -11.66 19.93 14.89
N ASN A 300 -11.45 19.21 13.77
CA ASN A 300 -11.52 19.79 12.44
C ASN A 300 -12.92 20.33 12.12
N SER A 301 -13.97 19.56 12.43
CA SER A 301 -15.34 20.00 12.20
C SER A 301 -15.73 21.20 13.04
N GLU A 302 -15.22 21.32 14.28
CA GLU A 302 -15.40 22.48 15.15
C GLU A 302 -14.68 23.71 14.60
N MET A 303 -13.46 23.53 14.10
CA MET A 303 -12.69 24.61 13.49
C MET A 303 -13.35 25.12 12.20
N ASP A 304 -13.79 24.22 11.30
CA ASP A 304 -14.48 24.57 10.06
C ASP A 304 -15.77 25.34 10.35
N LEU A 305 -16.54 24.89 11.36
CA LEU A 305 -17.73 25.63 11.82
C LEU A 305 -17.37 27.02 12.34
N THR A 306 -16.34 27.12 13.19
CA THR A 306 -15.86 28.40 13.73
C THR A 306 -15.46 29.34 12.58
N MET A 307 -14.68 28.84 11.63
CA MET A 307 -14.27 29.63 10.46
C MET A 307 -15.45 30.07 9.60
N ALA A 308 -16.41 29.17 9.33
CA ALA A 308 -17.59 29.48 8.53
C ALA A 308 -18.46 30.55 9.19
N LEU A 309 -18.70 30.46 10.51
CA LEU A 309 -19.49 31.44 11.27
C LEU A 309 -18.82 32.81 11.34
N HIS A 310 -17.50 32.84 11.30
CA HIS A 310 -16.72 34.08 11.49
C HIS A 310 -16.15 34.67 10.20
N ALA A 311 -16.17 33.93 9.09
CA ALA A 311 -15.91 34.48 7.76
C ALA A 311 -16.93 35.58 7.41
N PHE A 312 -18.12 35.50 8.01
CA PHE A 312 -19.18 36.51 7.89
C PHE A 312 -19.54 37.03 9.27
N PRO A 313 -18.77 37.97 9.85
CA PRO A 313 -18.98 38.46 11.19
C PRO A 313 -20.39 39.05 11.32
N GLN A 314 -21.08 38.65 12.39
CA GLN A 314 -22.41 39.18 12.66
C GLN A 314 -22.26 40.63 13.02
N LYS A 315 -23.05 41.48 12.32
CA LYS A 315 -23.08 42.92 12.51
C LYS A 315 -24.25 43.29 13.42
N ILE A 316 -23.98 43.80 14.57
CA ILE A 316 -25.03 44.40 15.41
C ILE A 316 -25.12 45.88 15.04
N ILE A 317 -26.29 46.28 14.61
CA ILE A 317 -26.59 47.65 14.20
C ILE A 317 -27.75 48.15 15.07
N THR A 318 -27.61 49.34 15.61
CA THR A 318 -28.76 50.04 16.19
C THR A 318 -29.64 50.56 15.04
N ALA A 319 -30.74 49.92 14.77
CA ALA A 319 -31.63 50.27 13.67
C ALA A 319 -32.74 51.23 14.17
N ARG A 320 -33.06 52.25 13.37
CA ARG A 320 -34.23 53.08 13.60
C ARG A 320 -35.48 52.35 13.17
N LYS A 321 -36.63 52.66 13.84
CA LYS A 321 -37.92 52.14 13.36
C LYS A 321 -38.18 52.66 11.95
N CYS A 322 -38.92 51.90 11.17
CA CYS A 322 -39.32 52.28 9.83
C CYS A 322 -39.89 53.70 9.83
N VAL A 323 -39.48 54.50 8.85
CA VAL A 323 -39.90 55.90 8.74
C VAL A 323 -41.37 56.05 8.32
N ASP A 324 -42.01 54.98 7.86
CA ASP A 324 -43.42 54.96 7.51
C ASP A 324 -44.25 54.97 8.80
N PRO A 325 -45.08 55.99 9.03
CA PRO A 325 -45.84 56.15 10.28
C PRO A 325 -46.92 55.06 10.46
N ASP A 326 -47.37 54.42 9.38
CA ASP A 326 -48.36 53.36 9.41
C ASP A 326 -47.71 51.96 9.60
N CYS A 327 -46.39 51.87 9.67
CA CYS A 327 -45.67 50.63 9.81
C CYS A 327 -45.56 50.16 11.26
N TYR A 328 -46.17 49.04 11.59
CA TYR A 328 -46.07 48.37 12.89
C TYR A 328 -45.34 47.03 12.72
N GLY A 329 -44.08 47.04 13.06
CA GLY A 329 -43.26 45.82 13.02
C GLY A 329 -43.08 45.18 11.64
N GLY A 330 -43.07 45.99 10.55
CA GLY A 330 -42.94 45.54 9.18
C GLY A 330 -44.25 45.41 8.40
N TYR A 331 -45.36 45.63 9.04
CA TYR A 331 -46.68 45.47 8.43
C TYR A 331 -47.50 46.75 8.55
N ILE A 332 -48.30 47.04 7.51
CA ILE A 332 -49.26 48.12 7.50
C ILE A 332 -50.67 47.51 7.66
N ARG A 333 -51.42 48.04 8.62
CA ARG A 333 -52.81 47.63 8.89
C ARG A 333 -53.74 48.71 8.40
N LYS A 334 -54.49 48.44 7.31
CA LYS A 334 -55.53 49.32 6.82
C LYS A 334 -56.86 48.55 6.66
N GLU A 335 -57.90 49.04 7.34
CA GLU A 335 -59.33 48.61 7.20
C GLU A 335 -59.50 47.06 7.12
N GLY A 336 -58.89 46.31 8.05
CA GLY A 336 -59.07 44.85 8.10
C GLY A 336 -58.11 44.05 7.23
N SER A 337 -57.23 44.68 6.45
CA SER A 337 -56.18 44.01 5.69
C SER A 337 -54.78 44.27 6.30
N ILE A 338 -53.96 43.23 6.31
CA ILE A 338 -52.56 43.35 6.72
C ILE A 338 -51.69 43.17 5.47
N SER A 339 -50.88 44.16 5.16
CA SER A 339 -49.95 44.15 4.05
C SER A 339 -48.52 44.38 4.53
N VAL A 340 -47.55 43.82 3.85
CA VAL A 340 -46.13 44.07 4.12
C VAL A 340 -45.81 45.53 3.84
N CYS A 341 -45.13 46.21 4.76
CA CYS A 341 -44.70 47.59 4.55
C CYS A 341 -43.69 47.65 3.39
N LYS A 342 -44.00 48.44 2.38
CA LYS A 342 -43.13 48.61 1.20
C LYS A 342 -41.88 49.39 1.49
N THR A 343 -41.89 50.23 2.50
CA THR A 343 -40.75 51.09 2.91
C THR A 343 -39.63 50.28 3.59
N CYS A 344 -39.97 49.30 4.43
CA CYS A 344 -38.99 48.43 5.11
C CYS A 344 -39.05 46.98 4.67
N GLU A 345 -39.83 46.66 3.66
CA GLU A 345 -39.97 45.31 3.09
C GLU A 345 -40.27 44.21 4.13
N GLY A 346 -41.08 44.57 5.13
CA GLY A 346 -41.46 43.65 6.20
C GLY A 346 -40.48 43.58 7.38
N LYS A 347 -39.35 44.28 7.36
CA LYS A 347 -38.31 44.22 8.41
C LYS A 347 -38.67 45.01 9.67
N GLY A 348 -39.57 46.01 9.59
CA GLY A 348 -39.97 46.87 10.72
C GLY A 348 -38.97 47.94 11.10
N PHE A 349 -37.82 47.92 10.51
CA PHE A 349 -36.68 48.82 10.79
C PHE A 349 -36.11 49.34 9.47
N ASP A 350 -35.47 50.51 9.56
CA ASP A 350 -34.66 51.03 8.47
C ASP A 350 -33.28 50.37 8.52
N VAL A 351 -33.06 49.39 7.67
CA VAL A 351 -31.84 48.57 7.69
C VAL A 351 -31.19 48.60 6.31
N HIS A 352 -30.02 49.15 6.27
CA HIS A 352 -29.09 49.00 5.15
C HIS A 352 -28.35 47.65 5.31
N SER A 353 -28.49 46.74 4.36
CA SER A 353 -27.99 45.35 4.49
C SER A 353 -26.99 44.95 3.42
N SER A 354 -26.49 45.89 2.62
CA SER A 354 -25.45 45.62 1.61
C SER A 354 -24.04 45.77 2.21
N ALA A 355 -23.10 44.97 1.72
CA ALA A 355 -21.70 45.06 2.07
C ALA A 355 -21.05 46.43 1.65
N GLN A 356 -21.74 47.13 0.75
CA GLN A 356 -21.31 48.46 0.23
C GLN A 356 -22.06 49.63 0.88
N ASP A 357 -22.99 49.38 1.82
CA ASP A 357 -23.77 50.41 2.46
C ASP A 357 -22.86 51.29 3.34
N ILE A 358 -22.90 52.59 3.06
CA ILE A 358 -22.25 53.60 3.89
C ILE A 358 -23.27 54.07 4.91
N ILE A 359 -22.95 53.95 6.18
CA ILE A 359 -23.77 54.48 7.26
C ILE A 359 -23.40 55.93 7.46
N PHE A 360 -24.30 56.84 7.10
CA PHE A 360 -24.15 58.26 7.40
C PHE A 360 -24.60 58.50 8.84
N ALA A 361 -23.65 58.78 9.73
CA ALA A 361 -23.93 59.24 11.08
C ALA A 361 -24.07 60.76 11.05
N PRO A 362 -25.10 61.34 11.65
CA PRO A 362 -25.20 62.80 11.79
C PRO A 362 -24.04 63.29 12.68
N ILE A 363 -23.54 64.50 12.38
CA ILE A 363 -22.52 65.14 13.24
C ILE A 363 -23.19 65.40 14.58
N PRO A 364 -22.59 64.90 15.70
CA PRO A 364 -23.19 65.11 17.01
C PRO A 364 -23.16 66.60 17.39
N GLU A 365 -24.32 67.10 17.82
CA GLU A 365 -24.43 68.49 18.32
C GLU A 365 -24.03 68.60 19.79
N ASN A 366 -24.02 67.48 20.55
CA ASN A 366 -23.70 67.42 21.95
C ASN A 366 -22.62 66.38 22.26
N PRO A 367 -21.75 66.59 23.28
CA PRO A 367 -20.72 65.60 23.66
C PRO A 367 -21.27 64.23 24.05
N ASP A 368 -22.50 64.16 24.59
CA ASP A 368 -23.12 62.89 24.99
C ASP A 368 -23.61 62.04 23.80
N GLU A 369 -23.84 62.65 22.64
CA GLU A 369 -24.21 61.98 21.41
C GLU A 369 -23.03 61.28 20.74
N GLN A 370 -21.78 61.70 21.03
CA GLN A 370 -20.56 61.12 20.52
C GLN A 370 -20.36 59.71 21.07
N LEU A 371 -20.70 59.47 22.34
CA LEU A 371 -20.67 58.15 22.98
C LEU A 371 -21.72 57.17 22.38
N ALA A 372 -22.83 57.70 21.83
CA ALA A 372 -23.84 56.91 21.17
C ALA A 372 -23.41 56.46 19.76
N LEU A 373 -22.59 57.25 19.05
CA LEU A 373 -22.05 56.91 17.73
C LEU A 373 -21.06 55.76 17.76
N ASP A 374 -20.21 55.69 18.77
CA ASP A 374 -19.19 54.63 18.94
C ASP A 374 -19.82 53.25 19.15
N ASN A 375 -21.09 53.19 19.55
CA ASN A 375 -21.84 51.95 19.75
C ASN A 375 -22.83 51.61 18.63
N MET A 376 -22.92 52.43 17.54
CA MET A 376 -23.93 52.24 16.47
C MET A 376 -23.71 50.96 15.65
N VAL A 377 -22.48 50.53 15.46
CA VAL A 377 -22.10 49.34 14.74
C VAL A 377 -21.08 48.56 15.51
N ARG A 378 -21.40 47.32 15.82
CA ARG A 378 -20.46 46.40 16.50
C ARG A 378 -20.39 45.11 15.71
N TYR A 379 -19.20 44.67 15.37
CA TYR A 379 -18.95 43.33 14.83
C TYR A 379 -18.69 42.36 15.98
N ILE A 380 -19.37 41.24 15.95
CA ILE A 380 -19.05 40.11 16.81
C ILE A 380 -18.00 39.29 16.05
N THR A 381 -16.75 39.49 16.45
CA THR A 381 -15.65 38.65 15.93
C THR A 381 -15.29 37.62 16.99
N PRO A 382 -14.83 36.43 16.60
CA PRO A 382 -14.29 35.47 17.56
C PRO A 382 -13.07 36.05 18.23
N GLU A 383 -12.81 35.58 19.42
CA GLU A 383 -11.53 35.81 20.06
C GLU A 383 -10.44 35.11 19.24
N VAL A 384 -9.46 35.85 18.73
CA VAL A 384 -8.35 35.32 17.90
C VAL A 384 -7.65 34.16 18.61
N ALA A 385 -7.49 34.27 19.93
CA ALA A 385 -6.91 33.23 20.76
C ALA A 385 -7.64 31.86 20.66
N LEU A 386 -8.97 31.87 20.46
CA LEU A 386 -9.74 30.62 20.27
C LEU A 386 -9.38 29.92 18.96
N VAL A 387 -9.26 30.69 17.89
CA VAL A 387 -8.92 30.16 16.56
C VAL A 387 -7.47 29.64 16.55
N GLU A 388 -6.56 30.37 17.18
CA GLU A 388 -5.17 29.92 17.33
C GLU A 388 -5.09 28.63 18.18
N PHE A 389 -5.85 28.55 19.27
CA PHE A 389 -5.93 27.33 20.08
C PHE A 389 -6.45 26.14 19.27
N GLN A 390 -7.53 26.31 18.50
CA GLN A 390 -8.08 25.24 17.67
C GLN A 390 -7.08 24.74 16.62
N ARG A 391 -6.36 25.69 15.97
CA ARG A 391 -5.31 25.35 15.00
C ARG A 391 -4.17 24.58 15.66
N THR A 392 -3.63 25.09 16.76
CA THR A 392 -2.54 24.43 17.50
C THR A 392 -2.96 23.06 18.01
N TYR A 393 -4.22 22.91 18.44
CA TYR A 393 -4.74 21.62 18.88
C TYR A 393 -4.87 20.61 17.75
N LEU A 394 -5.26 21.05 16.54
CA LEU A 394 -5.26 20.19 15.35
C LEU A 394 -3.86 19.76 14.95
N GLU A 395 -2.89 20.68 14.95
CA GLU A 395 -1.49 20.39 14.69
C GLU A 395 -0.95 19.37 15.73
N TYR A 396 -1.26 19.57 17.01
CA TYR A 396 -0.92 18.61 18.06
C TYR A 396 -1.51 17.22 17.80
N LEU A 397 -2.81 17.11 17.50
CA LEU A 397 -3.45 15.81 17.21
C LEU A 397 -2.85 15.11 16.00
N THR A 398 -2.51 15.86 14.95
CA THR A 398 -1.87 15.32 13.75
C THR A 398 -0.47 14.77 14.07
N ASN A 399 0.29 15.47 14.90
CA ASN A 399 1.61 15.03 15.36
C ASN A 399 1.51 13.78 16.23
N GLU A 400 0.53 13.72 17.14
CA GLU A 400 0.24 12.55 17.97
C GLU A 400 -0.10 11.31 17.13
N CYS A 401 -0.76 11.47 15.96
CA CYS A 401 -1.00 10.35 15.06
C CYS A 401 0.31 9.73 14.58
N MET A 402 1.30 10.54 14.19
CA MET A 402 2.61 10.06 13.75
C MET A 402 3.38 9.41 14.91
N GLN A 403 3.37 10.05 16.08
CA GLN A 403 4.06 9.55 17.26
C GLN A 403 3.47 8.23 17.77
N ALA A 404 2.14 8.08 17.74
CA ALA A 404 1.46 6.84 18.14
C ALA A 404 1.83 5.63 17.25
N VAL A 405 2.13 5.87 15.96
CA VAL A 405 2.48 4.80 15.02
C VAL A 405 3.96 4.47 15.07
N PHE A 406 4.84 5.48 15.06
CA PHE A 406 6.28 5.29 14.88
C PHE A 406 7.08 5.39 16.19
N ASN A 407 6.42 5.71 17.31
CA ASN A 407 7.06 5.96 18.60
C ASN A 407 8.27 6.92 18.50
N SER A 408 8.13 7.91 17.61
CA SER A 408 9.16 8.86 17.27
C SER A 408 8.55 10.19 16.84
N ASP A 409 9.19 11.29 17.19
CA ASP A 409 8.80 12.64 16.80
C ASP A 409 9.66 13.21 15.65
N VAL A 410 10.49 12.37 15.04
CA VAL A 410 11.36 12.73 13.88
C VAL A 410 10.60 13.41 12.74
N PHE A 411 9.32 13.04 12.55
CA PHE A 411 8.51 13.59 11.47
C PHE A 411 7.75 14.87 11.85
N THR A 412 7.80 15.27 13.12
CA THR A 412 6.94 16.33 13.67
C THR A 412 7.72 17.51 14.25
N LYS A 413 9.00 17.28 14.59
CA LYS A 413 9.87 18.35 15.07
C LYS A 413 10.26 19.27 13.90
N GLU A 414 10.01 20.57 14.05
CA GLU A 414 10.72 21.58 13.28
C GLU A 414 12.24 21.39 13.47
N GLU A 415 13.06 21.80 12.49
CA GLU A 415 14.54 21.72 12.56
C GLU A 415 15.15 22.53 13.72
N VAL A 416 14.74 22.21 14.93
CA VAL A 416 15.46 22.64 16.14
C VAL A 416 16.71 21.78 16.22
N ALA A 417 17.84 22.39 16.56
CA ALA A 417 19.15 21.73 16.64
C ALA A 417 19.13 20.53 17.60
N THR A 418 18.61 19.40 17.09
CA THR A 418 18.65 18.11 17.79
C THR A 418 20.06 17.54 17.66
N THR A 419 20.55 16.90 18.72
CA THR A 419 21.86 16.24 18.66
C THR A 419 21.84 15.09 17.65
N ALA A 420 22.95 14.80 16.99
CA ALA A 420 23.08 13.67 16.08
C ALA A 420 22.67 12.32 16.74
N THR A 421 22.87 12.20 18.05
CA THR A 421 22.48 11.04 18.85
C THR A 421 20.97 10.92 18.98
N GLU A 422 20.27 12.02 19.24
CA GLU A 422 18.80 12.06 19.35
C GLU A 422 18.15 11.70 18.02
N LYS A 423 18.56 12.30 16.91
CA LYS A 423 18.11 11.95 15.56
C LYS A 423 18.30 10.45 15.24
N ARG A 424 19.40 9.85 15.73
CA ARG A 424 19.68 8.43 15.51
C ARG A 424 18.73 7.54 16.30
N ILE A 425 18.44 7.86 17.56
CA ILE A 425 17.52 7.10 18.40
C ILE A 425 16.10 7.16 17.81
N ASP A 426 15.66 8.33 17.36
CA ASP A 426 14.35 8.54 16.76
C ASP A 426 14.19 7.72 15.46
N LEU A 427 15.24 7.67 14.63
CA LEU A 427 15.24 6.84 13.42
C LEU A 427 15.25 5.35 13.75
N ASP A 428 15.98 4.92 14.79
CA ASP A 428 16.02 3.53 15.22
C ASP A 428 14.61 3.07 15.66
N ASN A 429 13.83 3.91 16.36
CA ASN A 429 12.44 3.63 16.73
C ASN A 429 11.55 3.43 15.50
N VAL A 430 11.71 4.27 14.46
CA VAL A 430 10.98 4.12 13.19
C VAL A 430 11.36 2.79 12.52
N TYR A 431 12.64 2.43 12.50
CA TYR A 431 13.10 1.18 11.89
C TYR A 431 12.57 -0.06 12.63
N ASP A 432 12.54 -0.02 13.97
CA ASP A 432 11.96 -1.11 14.77
C ASP A 432 10.46 -1.29 14.48
N THR A 433 9.74 -0.19 14.29
CA THR A 433 8.30 -0.22 13.93
C THR A 433 8.07 -0.80 12.52
N LEU A 434 8.97 -0.51 11.57
CA LEU A 434 8.84 -0.97 10.18
C LEU A 434 9.40 -2.40 9.96
N TYR A 435 10.22 -2.91 10.87
CA TYR A 435 10.84 -4.22 10.73
C TYR A 435 9.83 -5.37 10.58
N PRO A 436 8.73 -5.46 11.37
CA PRO A 436 7.71 -6.49 11.18
C PRO A 436 7.07 -6.47 9.78
N LEU A 437 6.86 -5.28 9.21
CA LEU A 437 6.36 -5.12 7.84
C LEU A 437 7.33 -5.75 6.84
N SER A 438 8.63 -5.46 6.97
CA SER A 438 9.65 -6.00 6.06
C SER A 438 9.76 -7.52 6.12
N VAL A 439 9.70 -8.10 7.33
CA VAL A 439 9.70 -9.55 7.54
C VAL A 439 8.47 -10.19 6.90
N LYS A 440 7.29 -9.58 7.09
CA LYS A 440 6.06 -10.09 6.47
C LYS A 440 6.11 -9.97 4.95
N PHE A 441 6.58 -8.83 4.43
CA PHE A 441 6.77 -8.61 2.99
C PHE A 441 7.63 -9.71 2.37
N ALA A 442 8.79 -10.00 2.96
CA ALA A 442 9.69 -11.06 2.49
C ALA A 442 9.00 -12.43 2.46
N ARG A 443 8.32 -12.80 3.55
CA ARG A 443 7.62 -14.09 3.65
C ARG A 443 6.48 -14.23 2.65
N VAL A 444 5.71 -13.16 2.45
CA VAL A 444 4.60 -13.13 1.48
C VAL A 444 5.14 -13.26 0.06
N TRP A 445 6.22 -12.54 -0.27
CA TRP A 445 6.89 -12.67 -1.56
C TRP A 445 7.39 -14.09 -1.81
N GLU A 446 8.11 -14.68 -0.84
CA GLU A 446 8.58 -16.07 -0.93
C GLU A 446 7.44 -17.08 -1.11
N PHE A 447 6.33 -16.88 -0.38
CA PHE A 447 5.13 -17.71 -0.50
C PHE A 447 4.54 -17.65 -1.90
N GLN A 448 4.38 -16.43 -2.44
CA GLN A 448 3.83 -16.24 -3.79
C GLN A 448 4.72 -16.85 -4.85
N VAL A 449 6.03 -16.57 -4.83
CA VAL A 449 6.99 -17.14 -5.79
C VAL A 449 6.97 -18.67 -5.75
N LYS A 450 6.99 -19.29 -4.55
CA LYS A 450 6.90 -20.74 -4.40
C LYS A 450 5.58 -21.31 -4.91
N THR A 451 4.47 -20.63 -4.66
CA THR A 451 3.15 -21.07 -5.11
C THR A 451 3.04 -20.96 -6.64
N ILE A 452 3.46 -19.82 -7.20
CA ILE A 452 3.51 -19.60 -8.64
C ILE A 452 4.38 -20.66 -9.33
N SER A 453 5.58 -20.94 -8.81
CA SER A 453 6.49 -21.91 -9.38
C SER A 453 5.92 -23.33 -9.37
N ARG A 454 5.18 -23.73 -8.32
CA ARG A 454 4.49 -25.03 -8.25
C ARG A 454 3.34 -25.12 -9.25
N ILE A 455 2.51 -24.08 -9.37
CA ILE A 455 1.41 -24.01 -10.34
C ILE A 455 1.95 -24.11 -11.77
N THR A 456 3.05 -23.42 -12.07
CA THR A 456 3.69 -23.42 -13.39
C THR A 456 4.67 -24.56 -13.61
N LYS A 457 4.84 -25.46 -12.61
CA LYS A 457 5.76 -26.61 -12.64
C LYS A 457 7.22 -26.21 -12.86
N THR A 458 7.61 -25.06 -12.33
CA THR A 458 8.99 -24.55 -12.37
C THR A 458 9.68 -24.62 -11.00
N ASP A 459 9.10 -25.29 -10.01
CA ASP A 459 9.54 -25.30 -8.61
C ASP A 459 10.76 -26.20 -8.34
N LYS A 460 11.09 -27.13 -9.25
CA LYS A 460 12.14 -28.13 -8.98
C LYS A 460 13.53 -27.51 -8.89
N GLY A 461 14.11 -27.53 -7.68
CA GLY A 461 15.42 -26.94 -7.37
C GLY A 461 15.39 -25.41 -7.15
N LEU A 462 14.22 -24.81 -7.03
CA LEU A 462 14.06 -23.37 -6.80
C LEU A 462 14.47 -22.96 -5.38
N THR A 463 15.33 -21.98 -5.29
CA THR A 463 15.61 -21.19 -4.08
C THR A 463 15.07 -19.77 -4.32
N ALA A 464 13.99 -19.42 -3.61
CA ALA A 464 13.44 -18.08 -3.58
C ALA A 464 13.58 -17.51 -2.18
N ARG A 465 14.31 -16.42 -2.02
CA ARG A 465 14.56 -15.77 -0.73
C ARG A 465 14.58 -14.26 -0.88
N MET A 466 13.92 -13.58 0.05
CA MET A 466 14.01 -12.14 0.19
C MET A 466 14.41 -11.80 1.63
N THR A 467 15.32 -10.85 1.80
CA THR A 467 15.74 -10.36 3.11
C THR A 467 15.87 -8.86 3.07
N PHE A 468 15.62 -8.22 4.21
CA PHE A 468 15.83 -6.80 4.43
C PHE A 468 16.92 -6.60 5.48
N SER A 469 17.72 -5.56 5.32
CA SER A 469 18.59 -5.09 6.40
C SER A 469 17.73 -4.63 7.58
N LYS A 470 18.22 -4.78 8.80
CA LYS A 470 17.55 -4.20 9.97
C LYS A 470 17.58 -2.68 9.95
N ASP A 471 18.60 -2.11 9.33
CA ASP A 471 18.75 -0.68 9.14
C ASP A 471 18.11 -0.30 7.79
N PHE A 472 16.86 0.16 7.78
CA PHE A 472 16.22 0.72 6.59
C PHE A 472 16.79 2.11 6.26
N LYS A 473 18.11 2.22 6.14
CA LYS A 473 18.74 3.48 5.81
C LYS A 473 18.41 3.81 4.35
N PHE A 474 17.55 4.78 4.19
CA PHE A 474 17.35 5.46 2.90
C PHE A 474 18.52 6.41 2.69
N LYS A 475 19.71 5.84 2.43
CA LYS A 475 20.88 6.63 2.11
C LYS A 475 20.77 7.12 0.68
N SER A 476 20.98 8.41 0.50
CA SER A 476 21.18 8.99 -0.82
C SER A 476 22.52 8.51 -1.40
N LYS A 477 22.72 8.69 -2.70
CA LYS A 477 24.02 8.43 -3.34
C LYS A 477 25.15 9.19 -2.65
N ASP A 478 24.89 10.43 -2.24
CA ASP A 478 25.87 11.29 -1.57
C ASP A 478 26.25 10.75 -0.18
N ASP A 479 25.29 10.17 0.55
CA ASP A 479 25.56 9.49 1.83
C ASP A 479 26.49 8.30 1.65
N TYR A 480 26.27 7.47 0.61
CA TYR A 480 27.16 6.34 0.32
C TYR A 480 28.55 6.79 -0.14
N ILE A 481 28.64 7.89 -0.90
CA ILE A 481 29.93 8.47 -1.26
C ILE A 481 30.68 8.97 -0.02
N ALA A 482 29.98 9.60 0.92
CA ALA A 482 30.53 10.03 2.21
C ALA A 482 31.00 8.83 3.04
N ASP A 483 30.16 7.79 3.17
CA ASP A 483 30.50 6.55 3.85
C ASP A 483 31.72 5.86 3.24
N ARG A 484 31.80 5.81 1.91
CA ARG A 484 32.97 5.24 1.20
C ARG A 484 34.26 5.98 1.55
N ARG A 485 34.18 7.31 1.61
CA ARG A 485 35.33 8.15 1.98
C ARG A 485 35.75 7.87 3.43
N ALA A 486 34.79 7.87 4.36
CA ALA A 486 35.03 7.60 5.77
C ALA A 486 35.57 6.17 6.00
N ALA A 487 35.00 5.18 5.31
CA ALA A 487 35.44 3.80 5.38
C ALA A 487 36.90 3.64 4.86
N LYS A 488 37.25 4.34 3.78
CA LYS A 488 38.61 4.34 3.25
C LYS A 488 39.59 4.98 4.20
N GLU A 489 39.23 6.14 4.80
CA GLU A 489 40.06 6.82 5.82
C GLU A 489 40.25 5.96 7.07
N ALA A 490 39.23 5.18 7.46
CA ALA A 490 39.31 4.24 8.58
C ALA A 490 40.09 2.95 8.26
N GLY A 491 40.55 2.75 7.02
CA GLY A 491 41.34 1.58 6.62
C GLY A 491 40.57 0.26 6.67
N VAL A 492 39.25 0.28 6.38
CA VAL A 492 38.44 -0.95 6.38
C VAL A 492 38.84 -1.87 5.21
N PRO A 493 38.62 -3.21 5.34
CA PRO A 493 38.90 -4.16 4.27
C PRO A 493 38.21 -3.83 2.94
N ASP A 494 38.90 -4.11 1.83
CA ASP A 494 38.40 -3.87 0.45
C ASP A 494 37.02 -4.47 0.18
N ALA A 495 36.67 -5.57 0.84
CA ALA A 495 35.34 -6.19 0.73
C ALA A 495 34.21 -5.27 1.21
N ILE A 496 34.45 -4.42 2.22
CA ILE A 496 33.47 -3.45 2.71
C ILE A 496 33.35 -2.29 1.72
N LEU A 497 34.47 -1.81 1.18
CA LEU A 497 34.46 -0.76 0.16
C LEU A 497 33.68 -1.19 -1.09
N ARG A 498 33.88 -2.44 -1.55
CA ARG A 498 33.11 -3.02 -2.65
C ARG A 498 31.61 -3.07 -2.39
N ASN A 499 31.21 -3.44 -1.18
CA ASN A 499 29.78 -3.43 -0.83
C ASN A 499 29.16 -2.02 -0.92
N ILE A 500 29.93 -0.99 -0.54
CA ILE A 500 29.48 0.40 -0.67
C ILE A 500 29.40 0.81 -2.14
N ASP A 501 30.39 0.43 -2.94
CA ASP A 501 30.39 0.68 -4.39
C ASP A 501 29.21 -0.02 -5.10
N ASP A 502 28.89 -1.26 -4.69
CA ASP A 502 27.71 -1.99 -5.16
C ASP A 502 26.40 -1.24 -4.83
N GLU A 503 26.27 -0.65 -3.64
CA GLU A 503 25.08 0.13 -3.28
C GLU A 503 24.97 1.43 -4.08
N ILE A 504 26.08 2.12 -4.35
CA ILE A 504 26.11 3.29 -5.23
C ILE A 504 25.63 2.91 -6.64
N MET A 505 26.16 1.83 -7.19
CA MET A 505 25.81 1.38 -8.54
C MET A 505 24.36 0.89 -8.64
N LYS A 506 23.80 0.26 -7.61
CA LYS A 506 22.36 -0.09 -7.57
C LYS A 506 21.47 1.14 -7.69
N ILE A 507 21.87 2.27 -7.10
CA ILE A 507 21.12 3.52 -7.20
C ILE A 507 21.23 4.07 -8.63
N ASP A 508 22.42 4.06 -9.23
CA ASP A 508 22.65 4.57 -10.58
C ASP A 508 21.95 3.74 -11.66
N THR A 509 21.86 2.43 -11.45
CA THR A 509 21.26 1.48 -12.40
C THR A 509 19.86 1.04 -11.99
N ALA A 510 19.18 1.79 -11.12
CA ALA A 510 17.85 1.42 -10.60
C ALA A 510 16.78 1.21 -11.69
N GLU A 511 16.92 1.92 -12.81
CA GLU A 511 16.02 1.81 -13.96
C GLU A 511 16.38 0.64 -14.90
N ASN A 512 17.60 0.10 -14.80
CA ASN A 512 18.08 -1.00 -15.65
C ASN A 512 18.84 -2.07 -14.83
N PRO A 513 18.16 -3.07 -14.28
CA PRO A 513 18.79 -4.14 -13.49
C PRO A 513 19.85 -4.95 -14.25
N GLU A 514 19.79 -5.01 -15.61
CA GLU A 514 20.79 -5.69 -16.42
C GLU A 514 22.13 -4.96 -16.36
N GLU A 515 22.14 -3.64 -16.35
CA GLU A 515 23.38 -2.85 -16.21
C GLU A 515 24.08 -3.14 -14.89
N PHE A 516 23.33 -3.29 -13.80
CA PHE A 516 23.90 -3.67 -12.51
C PHE A 516 24.50 -5.09 -12.55
N ALA A 517 23.84 -6.04 -13.19
CA ALA A 517 24.36 -7.41 -13.35
C ALA A 517 25.63 -7.43 -14.21
N ILE A 518 25.70 -6.65 -15.27
CA ILE A 518 26.88 -6.45 -16.11
C ILE A 518 28.02 -5.85 -15.28
N TYR A 519 27.75 -4.74 -14.58
CA TYR A 519 28.72 -4.11 -13.68
C TYR A 519 29.30 -5.09 -12.67
N ARG A 520 28.46 -5.83 -11.93
CA ARG A 520 28.93 -6.85 -10.96
C ARG A 520 29.75 -7.93 -11.61
N THR A 521 29.40 -8.34 -12.81
CA THR A 521 30.17 -9.33 -13.56
C THR A 521 31.58 -8.81 -13.85
N ILE A 522 31.68 -7.61 -14.43
CA ILE A 522 32.97 -6.97 -14.72
C ILE A 522 33.79 -6.79 -13.44
N GLN A 523 33.20 -6.20 -12.39
CA GLN A 523 33.87 -5.95 -11.13
C GLN A 523 34.41 -7.23 -10.46
N SER A 524 33.72 -8.36 -10.65
CA SER A 524 34.16 -9.65 -10.12
C SER A 524 35.46 -10.18 -10.76
N PHE A 525 35.86 -9.62 -11.90
CA PHE A 525 37.11 -9.93 -12.60
C PHE A 525 38.19 -8.87 -12.39
N ASP A 526 37.85 -7.72 -11.76
CA ASP A 526 38.83 -6.69 -11.44
C ASP A 526 39.79 -7.16 -10.33
N PRO A 527 41.08 -7.39 -10.65
CA PRO A 527 42.05 -7.90 -9.68
C PRO A 527 42.44 -6.87 -8.63
N PHE A 528 42.12 -5.59 -8.85
CA PHE A 528 42.42 -4.47 -7.95
C PHE A 528 41.18 -3.80 -7.37
N SER A 529 40.03 -4.44 -7.48
CA SER A 529 38.76 -3.91 -6.98
C SER A 529 38.88 -3.49 -5.50
N GLY A 530 38.49 -2.25 -5.21
CA GLY A 530 38.56 -1.64 -3.88
C GLY A 530 39.88 -0.92 -3.54
N LYS A 531 40.96 -1.12 -4.30
CA LYS A 531 42.26 -0.48 -4.07
C LYS A 531 42.29 0.98 -4.53
N SER A 532 43.18 1.75 -3.92
CA SER A 532 43.42 3.12 -4.35
C SER A 532 44.28 3.17 -5.60
N GLN A 533 44.21 4.29 -6.35
CA GLN A 533 45.04 4.48 -7.53
C GLN A 533 46.54 4.38 -7.23
N GLU A 534 46.99 4.88 -6.06
CA GLU A 534 48.38 4.79 -5.60
C GLU A 534 48.79 3.33 -5.32
N GLU A 535 47.92 2.55 -4.66
CA GLU A 535 48.17 1.12 -4.41
C GLU A 535 48.19 0.33 -5.71
N ILE A 536 47.33 0.64 -6.67
CA ILE A 536 47.32 0.02 -7.99
C ILE A 536 48.63 0.35 -8.74
N ILE A 537 49.02 1.63 -8.80
CA ILE A 537 50.27 2.06 -9.45
C ILE A 537 51.47 1.35 -8.82
N THR A 538 51.51 1.27 -7.47
CA THR A 538 52.56 0.59 -6.74
C THR A 538 52.60 -0.93 -7.04
N ALA A 539 51.45 -1.58 -7.07
CA ALA A 539 51.32 -2.99 -7.40
C ALA A 539 51.71 -3.28 -8.85
N MET A 540 51.27 -2.43 -9.78
CA MET A 540 51.60 -2.53 -11.22
C MET A 540 53.08 -2.31 -11.51
N ALA A 541 53.74 -1.40 -10.77
CA ALA A 541 55.16 -1.14 -10.89
C ALA A 541 56.00 -2.27 -10.27
N SER A 542 55.42 -3.03 -9.33
CA SER A 542 56.12 -4.17 -8.72
C SER A 542 56.18 -5.36 -9.67
N ASN A 543 57.30 -6.13 -9.62
CA ASN A 543 57.42 -7.37 -10.38
C ASN A 543 56.66 -8.57 -9.72
N THR A 544 55.85 -8.30 -8.72
CA THR A 544 55.10 -9.32 -7.99
C THR A 544 53.75 -9.67 -8.62
N VAL A 545 53.22 -8.79 -9.49
CA VAL A 545 51.98 -9.02 -10.22
C VAL A 545 52.26 -9.71 -11.55
N PRO A 546 51.64 -10.88 -11.84
CA PRO A 546 51.76 -11.57 -13.13
C PRO A 546 51.39 -10.67 -14.31
N PHE A 547 52.10 -10.88 -15.45
CA PHE A 547 51.89 -10.05 -16.62
C PHE A 547 50.45 -10.13 -17.16
N GLU A 548 49.86 -11.32 -17.13
CA GLU A 548 48.46 -11.56 -17.54
C GLU A 548 47.47 -10.73 -16.72
N ILE A 549 47.72 -10.56 -15.42
CA ILE A 549 46.87 -9.72 -14.54
C ILE A 549 47.00 -8.24 -14.89
N LYS A 550 48.21 -7.78 -15.26
CA LYS A 550 48.41 -6.42 -15.72
C LYS A 550 47.68 -6.18 -17.04
N VAL A 551 47.79 -7.14 -17.99
CA VAL A 551 47.06 -7.07 -19.29
C VAL A 551 45.55 -7.05 -19.08
N LEU A 552 45.03 -7.88 -18.19
CA LEU A 552 43.61 -7.87 -17.86
C LEU A 552 43.18 -6.52 -17.34
N TYR A 553 43.86 -5.95 -16.35
CA TYR A 553 43.48 -4.69 -15.74
C TYR A 553 43.55 -3.51 -16.73
N ASP A 554 44.65 -3.40 -17.48
CA ASP A 554 44.90 -2.30 -18.41
C ASP A 554 43.91 -2.32 -19.59
N ASN A 555 43.40 -3.49 -19.98
CA ASN A 555 42.52 -3.67 -21.12
C ASN A 555 41.12 -4.17 -20.75
N MET A 556 40.72 -4.06 -19.48
CA MET A 556 39.47 -4.64 -19.00
C MET A 556 38.25 -4.15 -19.78
N GLY A 557 38.15 -2.85 -20.04
CA GLY A 557 37.06 -2.28 -20.84
C GLY A 557 36.96 -2.95 -22.22
N TRP A 558 38.10 -3.00 -22.97
CA TRP A 558 38.10 -3.60 -24.29
C TRP A 558 37.79 -5.12 -24.27
N ILE A 559 38.35 -5.87 -23.33
CA ILE A 559 38.09 -7.32 -23.17
C ILE A 559 36.61 -7.59 -22.97
N PHE A 560 35.97 -6.84 -22.07
CA PHE A 560 34.55 -7.06 -21.77
C PHE A 560 33.63 -6.54 -22.88
N ASP A 561 33.98 -5.45 -23.54
CA ASP A 561 33.25 -4.97 -24.73
C ASP A 561 33.23 -6.02 -25.84
N GLU A 562 34.37 -6.64 -26.16
CA GLU A 562 34.42 -7.74 -27.13
C GLU A 562 33.60 -8.95 -26.66
N ILE A 563 33.74 -9.36 -25.38
CA ILE A 563 32.99 -10.50 -24.85
C ILE A 563 31.48 -10.24 -24.93
N PHE A 564 31.00 -9.03 -24.60
CA PHE A 564 29.59 -8.71 -24.68
C PHE A 564 29.09 -8.51 -26.13
N MET A 565 29.94 -8.09 -27.05
CA MET A 565 29.59 -8.09 -28.48
C MET A 565 29.39 -9.51 -29.02
N GLU A 566 30.25 -10.46 -28.62
CA GLU A 566 30.16 -11.85 -29.04
C GLU A 566 29.07 -12.61 -28.28
N HIS A 567 28.86 -12.27 -27.00
CA HIS A 567 28.01 -12.96 -26.05
C HIS A 567 27.22 -11.97 -25.17
N PRO A 568 26.13 -11.37 -25.65
CA PRO A 568 25.36 -10.40 -24.87
C PRO A 568 24.82 -10.95 -23.55
N ASP A 569 24.67 -12.28 -23.45
CA ASP A 569 24.20 -12.99 -22.28
C ASP A 569 25.33 -13.45 -21.34
N PHE A 570 26.59 -12.99 -21.54
CA PHE A 570 27.76 -13.41 -20.77
C PHE A 570 27.58 -13.23 -19.26
N PHE A 571 26.93 -12.16 -18.80
CA PHE A 571 26.68 -11.88 -17.39
C PHE A 571 25.76 -12.93 -16.72
N MET A 572 25.02 -13.71 -17.54
CA MET A 572 24.15 -14.80 -17.06
C MET A 572 24.84 -16.17 -17.06
N TRP A 573 26.08 -16.25 -17.51
CA TRP A 573 26.77 -17.52 -17.60
C TRP A 573 27.28 -18.02 -16.22
N ASP A 574 27.47 -19.34 -16.10
CA ASP A 574 28.15 -19.95 -14.96
C ASP A 574 29.60 -19.45 -14.84
N ARG A 575 30.06 -19.25 -13.60
CA ARG A 575 31.36 -18.66 -13.27
C ARG A 575 32.54 -19.39 -13.92
N ARG A 576 32.50 -20.71 -14.06
CA ARG A 576 33.57 -21.48 -14.70
C ARG A 576 33.70 -21.16 -16.17
N LYS A 577 32.56 -21.01 -16.86
CA LYS A 577 32.52 -20.64 -18.26
C LYS A 577 32.98 -19.19 -18.45
N GLN A 578 32.52 -18.28 -17.57
CA GLN A 578 32.98 -16.89 -17.57
C GLN A 578 34.50 -16.82 -17.41
N ASN A 579 35.07 -17.46 -16.38
CA ASN A 579 36.51 -17.48 -16.11
C ASN A 579 37.27 -17.98 -17.35
N LYS A 580 36.84 -19.11 -17.93
CA LYS A 580 37.51 -19.67 -19.11
C LYS A 580 37.52 -18.69 -20.29
N THR A 581 36.39 -18.04 -20.56
CA THR A 581 36.30 -17.08 -21.68
C THR A 581 37.18 -15.87 -21.44
N VAL A 582 37.19 -15.30 -20.22
CA VAL A 582 38.09 -14.17 -19.88
C VAL A 582 39.54 -14.59 -19.96
N ASP A 583 39.92 -15.76 -19.39
CA ASP A 583 41.29 -16.27 -19.44
C ASP A 583 41.78 -16.50 -20.88
N ASP A 584 40.90 -17.02 -21.75
CA ASP A 584 41.23 -17.27 -23.15
C ASP A 584 41.47 -15.92 -23.92
N LYS A 585 40.61 -14.88 -23.69
CA LYS A 585 40.78 -13.54 -24.26
C LYS A 585 42.06 -12.84 -23.73
N VAL A 586 42.32 -12.95 -22.41
CA VAL A 586 43.55 -12.40 -21.81
C VAL A 586 44.81 -13.05 -22.38
N LYS A 587 44.81 -14.36 -22.62
CA LYS A 587 45.92 -15.08 -23.23
C LYS A 587 46.16 -14.62 -24.68
N GLU A 588 45.07 -14.53 -25.46
CA GLU A 588 45.11 -14.05 -26.84
C GLU A 588 45.76 -12.66 -26.92
N LEU A 589 45.27 -11.71 -26.11
CA LEU A 589 45.78 -10.34 -26.05
C LEU A 589 47.25 -10.32 -25.55
N THR A 590 47.59 -11.15 -24.56
CA THR A 590 48.95 -11.27 -24.04
C THR A 590 49.93 -11.75 -25.13
N GLU A 591 49.51 -12.71 -25.96
CA GLU A 591 50.33 -13.20 -27.08
C GLU A 591 50.50 -12.13 -28.20
N GLN A 592 49.47 -11.38 -28.47
CA GLN A 592 49.52 -10.24 -29.43
C GLN A 592 50.51 -9.18 -28.96
N LEU A 593 50.39 -8.73 -27.69
CA LEU A 593 51.29 -7.72 -27.12
C LEU A 593 52.76 -8.20 -27.04
N LYS A 594 52.99 -9.50 -26.80
CA LYS A 594 54.35 -10.08 -26.85
C LYS A 594 54.93 -10.09 -28.27
N LYS A 595 54.12 -10.34 -29.31
CA LYS A 595 54.53 -10.30 -30.71
C LYS A 595 54.86 -8.87 -31.15
N ASP A 596 54.05 -7.92 -30.80
CA ASP A 596 54.24 -6.49 -31.16
C ASP A 596 55.53 -5.92 -30.52
N ASN A 597 55.84 -6.33 -29.28
CA ASN A 597 57.09 -5.95 -28.60
C ASN A 597 58.34 -6.62 -29.15
N THR A 598 58.20 -7.70 -29.96
CA THR A 598 59.33 -8.39 -30.58
C THR A 598 59.62 -7.94 -32.00
N THR A 599 58.75 -7.12 -32.60
CA THR A 599 58.83 -6.69 -34.01
C THR A 599 59.31 -5.24 -34.21
N SER A 600 60.01 -4.62 -33.24
CA SER A 600 60.62 -3.30 -33.48
C SER A 600 61.85 -3.06 -32.63
N PRO A 601 63.08 -3.15 -33.22
CA PRO A 601 64.07 -2.13 -32.96
C PRO A 601 63.87 -1.02 -33.99
N PRO A 602 63.75 0.26 -33.64
CA PRO A 602 63.96 1.31 -34.61
C PRO A 602 65.46 1.33 -34.98
N ASP A 603 65.76 1.09 -36.24
CA ASP A 603 66.99 1.52 -36.83
C ASP A 603 67.10 3.04 -36.66
N LEU A 604 67.89 3.47 -35.73
CA LEU A 604 68.42 4.82 -35.67
C LEU A 604 69.72 4.82 -36.45
N GLY A 605 69.57 5.10 -37.79
CA GLY A 605 70.64 5.55 -38.62
C GLY A 605 70.98 7.02 -38.34
#